data_388573de8efac9b79fa41c0c99e54a53
#
_entry.id   388573de8efac9b79fa41c0c99e54a53
#
_cell.length_a   1.000
_cell.length_b   1.000
_cell.length_c   1.000
_cell.angle_alpha   90.00
_cell.angle_beta   90.00
_cell.angle_gamma   90.00
#
_symmetry.space_group_name_H-M   'P 1'
#
loop_
_entity.id
_entity.type
_entity.pdbx_description
1 polymer ?
#
loop_
_entity_poly.entity_id
_entity_poly.type
_entity_poly.pdbx_seq_one_letter_code
_entity_poly.pdbx_strand_id
1 'polypeptide(L)'
;MRVPAAAALAIAAIACGAASSTERTAAQGRPAPCAVEGVNGPTLCTTVRVKESPHSERAIDLRVVVVQSSSATPAPDPIVPLAGGPGQGAADLAPIMAQRFAAYREQRDLVLIDQRGTGTSNGLWCPPATTATALTGALFDRARLTACRDALAQHADLTQYTTTIAARDYANVFDHLGYKTVNVIGVSYGTRLGLELIRQMPDRIRTLTLDAVAPPDFSWPTTGARDAEAALDALLNDCSRDEACNATFPRMRRDIETAFTRLRREPVRVSIRDPNTGQPESVAFGERDLAYATRGALYGNEALALPGWFRRAAAGDYTPLAQAYVNRARGLEAQIALGVHFGVYCAEDLPFVDWAEAERAADGTRLGRYLLDEYRKGCDVWPRATIDASFRAPVQSNVPTLIMGGRRDPVTPPRTGEAVKRTLSRSAMVTWPAGGHGSDGQRTAECRVRIMRTFLRTANPGSLPLACARDESAVLPFATGR
;
A
#
# COMPACT_ATOMS: atom_id res chain seq x y z
N MET A 1 29.02 65.69 38.64
CA MET A 1 27.59 66.07 38.70
C MET A 1 26.78 65.07 37.90
N ARG A 2 25.86 64.38 38.59
CA ARG A 2 24.72 63.56 38.10
C ARG A 2 24.99 62.48 37.04
N VAL A 3 25.02 61.25 37.59
CA VAL A 3 24.75 59.96 36.89
C VAL A 3 23.24 59.82 36.67
N PRO A 4 22.73 59.26 35.59
CA PRO A 4 21.45 58.56 35.63
C PRO A 4 21.57 57.10 35.30
N ALA A 5 21.02 56.33 36.18
CA ALA A 5 20.21 55.11 36.13
C ALA A 5 20.41 54.09 35.03
N ALA A 6 20.82 52.92 35.48
CA ALA A 6 20.75 51.65 34.75
C ALA A 6 19.29 51.22 34.52
N ALA A 7 18.95 50.92 33.26
CA ALA A 7 17.70 50.25 32.92
C ALA A 7 17.98 48.74 32.90
N ALA A 8 17.34 48.03 33.81
CA ALA A 8 17.32 46.55 33.82
C ALA A 8 16.39 46.04 32.74
N LEU A 9 16.93 45.32 31.77
CA LEU A 9 16.17 44.51 30.79
C LEU A 9 15.73 43.21 31.50
N ALA A 10 14.42 43.09 31.70
CA ALA A 10 13.81 41.83 32.12
C ALA A 10 13.74 40.90 30.92
N ILE A 11 14.52 39.82 30.95
CA ILE A 11 14.42 38.70 29.99
C ILE A 11 13.19 37.87 30.40
N ALA A 12 12.12 37.99 29.65
CA ALA A 12 10.97 37.10 29.75
C ALA A 12 11.35 35.75 29.19
N ALA A 13 11.53 34.75 30.04
CA ALA A 13 11.65 33.36 29.67
C ALA A 13 10.31 32.88 29.09
N ILE A 14 10.24 32.71 27.78
CA ILE A 14 9.13 32.02 27.13
C ILE A 14 9.30 30.53 27.44
N ALA A 15 8.52 30.03 28.38
CA ALA A 15 8.37 28.62 28.62
C ALA A 15 7.66 28.01 27.42
N CYS A 16 8.41 27.30 26.55
CA CYS A 16 7.84 26.37 25.59
C CYS A 16 7.15 25.27 26.38
N GLY A 17 5.82 25.43 26.58
CA GLY A 17 4.98 24.35 27.03
C GLY A 17 4.96 23.26 25.98
N ALA A 18 5.60 22.12 26.28
CA ALA A 18 5.38 20.89 25.55
C ALA A 18 3.87 20.59 25.63
N ALA A 19 3.18 20.76 24.52
CA ALA A 19 1.81 20.26 24.39
C ALA A 19 1.89 18.73 24.48
N SER A 20 1.65 18.19 25.67
CA SER A 20 1.38 16.77 25.84
C SER A 20 0.10 16.49 25.05
N SER A 21 0.25 15.78 23.93
CA SER A 21 -0.86 15.15 23.25
C SER A 21 -1.46 14.12 24.23
N THR A 22 -2.46 14.55 24.98
CA THR A 22 -3.36 13.63 25.67
C THR A 22 -4.15 12.90 24.56
N GLU A 23 -3.58 11.82 24.03
CA GLU A 23 -4.37 10.77 23.40
C GLU A 23 -5.37 10.28 24.45
N ARG A 24 -6.61 10.73 24.30
CA ARG A 24 -7.71 10.13 25.05
C ARG A 24 -7.81 8.70 24.54
N THR A 25 -7.40 7.74 25.35
CA THR A 25 -7.71 6.32 25.17
C THR A 25 -9.22 6.22 24.92
N ALA A 26 -9.61 5.86 23.71
CA ALA A 26 -11.00 5.64 23.39
C ALA A 26 -11.54 4.59 24.36
N ALA A 27 -12.56 4.95 25.11
CA ALA A 27 -13.18 4.04 26.08
C ALA A 27 -13.73 2.81 25.32
N GLN A 28 -13.51 1.62 25.85
CA GLN A 28 -14.18 0.41 25.38
C GLN A 28 -15.69 0.67 25.51
N GLY A 29 -16.36 0.92 24.39
CA GLY A 29 -17.75 1.34 24.41
C GLY A 29 -18.29 1.63 23.02
N ARG A 30 -19.54 2.08 22.98
CA ARG A 30 -20.18 2.52 21.75
C ARG A 30 -19.34 3.59 21.05
N PRO A 31 -19.34 3.64 19.69
CA PRO A 31 -18.66 4.71 18.96
C PRO A 31 -19.07 6.08 19.48
N ALA A 32 -18.09 6.92 19.79
CA ALA A 32 -18.29 8.27 20.33
C ALA A 32 -17.70 9.33 19.40
N PRO A 33 -18.27 10.55 19.35
CA PRO A 33 -17.71 11.63 18.56
C PRO A 33 -16.24 11.87 18.88
N CYS A 34 -15.42 12.00 17.85
CA CYS A 34 -13.99 12.26 17.95
C CYS A 34 -13.54 13.20 16.82
N ALA A 35 -12.36 13.82 16.98
CA ALA A 35 -11.70 14.54 15.91
C ALA A 35 -10.56 13.68 15.36
N VAL A 36 -10.49 13.53 14.04
CA VAL A 36 -9.38 12.87 13.32
C VAL A 36 -8.72 13.91 12.44
N GLU A 37 -7.45 14.18 12.69
CA GLU A 37 -6.70 15.20 11.96
C GLU A 37 -6.74 14.91 10.45
N GLY A 38 -6.97 15.95 9.63
CA GLY A 38 -7.05 15.84 8.16
C GLY A 38 -8.31 15.17 7.62
N VAL A 39 -9.27 14.77 8.47
CA VAL A 39 -10.57 14.23 8.03
C VAL A 39 -11.64 15.30 8.15
N ASN A 40 -12.30 15.62 7.03
CA ASN A 40 -13.41 16.57 7.01
C ASN A 40 -14.74 15.86 7.24
N GLY A 41 -15.57 16.45 8.14
CA GLY A 41 -16.89 15.96 8.49
C GLY A 41 -16.92 15.22 9.85
N PRO A 42 -18.12 14.82 10.30
CA PRO A 42 -18.28 14.17 11.59
C PRO A 42 -17.65 12.78 11.60
N THR A 43 -16.94 12.48 12.69
CA THR A 43 -16.29 11.18 12.91
C THR A 43 -16.69 10.61 14.27
N LEU A 44 -16.79 9.27 14.31
CA LEU A 44 -16.93 8.51 15.55
C LEU A 44 -15.72 7.59 15.69
N CYS A 45 -15.19 7.49 16.91
CA CYS A 45 -14.09 6.58 17.23
C CYS A 45 -14.52 5.55 18.26
N THR A 46 -13.98 4.35 18.14
CA THR A 46 -14.09 3.31 19.17
C THR A 46 -12.87 2.38 19.09
N THR A 47 -12.72 1.55 20.10
CA THR A 47 -11.82 0.40 20.08
C THR A 47 -12.62 -0.88 20.30
N VAL A 48 -12.21 -1.95 19.60
CA VAL A 48 -12.81 -3.27 19.74
C VAL A 48 -11.75 -4.24 20.25
N ARG A 49 -11.97 -4.76 21.46
CA ARG A 49 -11.03 -5.68 22.10
C ARG A 49 -11.19 -7.09 21.56
N VAL A 50 -10.08 -7.66 21.08
CA VAL A 50 -9.99 -9.04 20.60
C VAL A 50 -8.85 -9.76 21.29
N LYS A 51 -8.93 -11.09 21.41
CA LYS A 51 -7.78 -11.89 21.88
C LYS A 51 -6.69 -11.92 20.81
N GLU A 52 -5.43 -11.76 21.20
CA GLU A 52 -4.30 -11.93 20.29
C GLU A 52 -4.25 -13.36 19.75
N SER A 53 -4.43 -14.34 20.65
CA SER A 53 -4.42 -15.78 20.37
C SER A 53 -5.51 -16.49 21.17
N PRO A 54 -6.08 -17.60 20.67
CA PRO A 54 -6.98 -18.44 21.44
C PRO A 54 -6.36 -19.02 22.74
N HIS A 55 -5.04 -19.10 22.77
CA HIS A 55 -4.27 -19.72 23.86
C HIS A 55 -3.60 -18.70 24.78
N SER A 56 -3.89 -17.41 24.62
CA SER A 56 -3.30 -16.32 25.41
C SER A 56 -4.38 -15.43 25.99
N GLU A 57 -4.14 -14.91 27.19
CA GLU A 57 -4.98 -13.86 27.78
C GLU A 57 -4.64 -12.47 27.25
N ARG A 58 -3.58 -12.34 26.44
CA ARG A 58 -3.21 -11.08 25.79
C ARG A 58 -4.32 -10.65 24.83
N ALA A 59 -4.71 -9.40 24.92
CA ALA A 59 -5.71 -8.78 24.07
C ALA A 59 -5.12 -7.66 23.24
N ILE A 60 -5.75 -7.39 22.09
CA ILE A 60 -5.47 -6.31 21.17
C ILE A 60 -6.71 -5.42 21.14
N ASP A 61 -6.52 -4.12 21.24
CA ASP A 61 -7.56 -3.11 21.07
C ASP A 61 -7.49 -2.58 19.63
N LEU A 62 -8.44 -3.00 18.80
CA LEU A 62 -8.51 -2.59 17.39
C LEU A 62 -9.09 -1.20 17.29
N ARG A 63 -8.35 -0.26 16.72
CA ARG A 63 -8.82 1.10 16.45
C ARG A 63 -9.80 1.10 15.28
N VAL A 64 -10.94 1.77 15.49
CA VAL A 64 -11.98 1.95 14.48
C VAL A 64 -12.36 3.42 14.39
N VAL A 65 -12.37 3.96 13.19
CA VAL A 65 -12.86 5.30 12.86
C VAL A 65 -14.01 5.18 11.88
N VAL A 66 -15.16 5.74 12.22
CA VAL A 66 -16.31 5.86 11.33
C VAL A 66 -16.38 7.29 10.82
N VAL A 67 -16.11 7.50 9.55
CA VAL A 67 -16.36 8.79 8.89
C VAL A 67 -17.80 8.77 8.40
N GLN A 68 -18.64 9.56 9.05
CA GLN A 68 -20.09 9.52 8.81
C GLN A 68 -20.44 10.01 7.40
N SER A 69 -21.50 9.43 6.84
CA SER A 69 -22.13 9.88 5.60
C SER A 69 -22.60 11.34 5.72
N SER A 70 -22.67 12.04 4.59
CA SER A 70 -23.34 13.34 4.53
C SER A 70 -24.87 13.24 4.43
N SER A 71 -25.41 12.05 4.23
CA SER A 71 -26.86 11.80 4.21
C SER A 71 -27.45 11.85 5.60
N ALA A 72 -28.61 12.49 5.73
CA ALA A 72 -29.41 12.43 6.96
C ALA A 72 -29.97 11.02 7.25
N THR A 73 -30.07 10.19 6.22
CA THR A 73 -30.54 8.80 6.28
C THR A 73 -29.58 7.88 5.56
N PRO A 74 -28.41 7.59 6.15
CA PRO A 74 -27.41 6.74 5.52
C PRO A 74 -27.95 5.31 5.33
N ALA A 75 -27.49 4.66 4.28
CA ALA A 75 -27.78 3.24 4.06
C ALA A 75 -27.13 2.39 5.18
N PRO A 76 -27.79 1.30 5.61
CA PRO A 76 -27.33 0.50 6.75
C PRO A 76 -26.13 -0.39 6.46
N ASP A 77 -25.62 -0.37 5.24
CA ASP A 77 -24.51 -1.17 4.72
C ASP A 77 -23.29 -0.26 4.41
N PRO A 78 -22.43 0.00 5.40
CA PRO A 78 -21.29 0.93 5.26
C PRO A 78 -20.24 0.43 4.28
N ILE A 79 -19.32 1.30 3.92
CA ILE A 79 -18.13 0.97 3.13
C ILE A 79 -16.97 0.67 4.09
N VAL A 80 -16.33 -0.46 3.89
CA VAL A 80 -15.15 -0.91 4.67
C VAL A 80 -13.95 -1.04 3.74
N PRO A 81 -13.06 -0.05 3.68
CA PRO A 81 -11.80 -0.17 2.97
C PRO A 81 -10.83 -1.11 3.70
N LEU A 82 -10.18 -1.97 2.94
CA LEU A 82 -9.07 -2.79 3.40
C LEU A 82 -7.78 -2.26 2.81
N ALA A 83 -6.89 -1.82 3.67
CA ALA A 83 -5.60 -1.25 3.29
C ALA A 83 -4.64 -2.32 2.74
N GLY A 84 -3.62 -1.88 2.03
CA GLY A 84 -2.62 -2.73 1.40
C GLY A 84 -1.40 -3.03 2.27
N GLY A 85 -0.29 -3.21 1.61
CA GLY A 85 1.01 -3.51 2.21
C GLY A 85 1.45 -4.94 1.96
N PRO A 86 1.20 -5.93 2.84
CA PRO A 86 0.52 -5.86 4.16
C PRO A 86 1.20 -4.92 5.15
N GLY A 87 0.45 -4.49 6.15
CA GLY A 87 0.97 -3.67 7.26
C GLY A 87 0.46 -2.22 7.30
N GLN A 88 -0.42 -1.80 6.37
CA GLN A 88 -1.08 -0.49 6.44
C GLN A 88 -2.34 -0.56 7.29
N GLY A 89 -2.55 0.45 8.15
CA GLY A 89 -3.77 0.65 8.92
C GLY A 89 -4.75 1.56 8.17
N ALA A 90 -6.02 1.17 8.06
CA ALA A 90 -6.99 2.00 7.35
C ALA A 90 -7.42 3.22 8.19
N ALA A 91 -7.53 3.07 9.52
CA ALA A 91 -7.81 4.18 10.42
C ALA A 91 -6.59 5.10 10.63
N ASP A 92 -5.39 4.53 10.57
CA ASP A 92 -4.13 5.29 10.58
C ASP A 92 -3.99 6.18 9.33
N LEU A 93 -4.47 5.69 8.20
CA LEU A 93 -4.53 6.41 6.92
C LEU A 93 -5.86 7.16 6.70
N ALA A 94 -6.61 7.48 7.77
CA ALA A 94 -7.95 8.06 7.66
C ALA A 94 -8.04 9.31 6.77
N PRO A 95 -7.12 10.28 6.77
CA PRO A 95 -7.19 11.44 5.87
C PRO A 95 -7.16 11.03 4.39
N ILE A 96 -6.26 10.11 4.04
CA ILE A 96 -6.10 9.59 2.67
C ILE A 96 -7.34 8.78 2.27
N MET A 97 -7.83 7.92 3.17
CA MET A 97 -9.01 7.09 2.92
C MET A 97 -10.27 7.94 2.79
N ALA A 98 -10.49 8.92 3.67
CA ALA A 98 -11.63 9.82 3.62
C ALA A 98 -11.68 10.61 2.30
N GLN A 99 -10.52 11.09 1.81
CA GLN A 99 -10.40 11.77 0.53
C GLN A 99 -10.64 10.82 -0.65
N ARG A 100 -9.99 9.65 -0.67
CA ARG A 100 -10.10 8.65 -1.74
C ARG A 100 -11.54 8.15 -1.92
N PHE A 101 -12.26 7.97 -0.82
CA PHE A 101 -13.62 7.44 -0.82
C PHE A 101 -14.71 8.52 -0.70
N ALA A 102 -14.36 9.81 -0.74
CA ALA A 102 -15.31 10.91 -0.59
C ALA A 102 -16.50 10.81 -1.53
N ALA A 103 -16.28 10.47 -2.80
CA ALA A 103 -17.31 10.33 -3.81
C ALA A 103 -18.28 9.15 -3.57
N TYR A 104 -17.95 8.20 -2.71
CA TYR A 104 -18.73 6.99 -2.45
C TYR A 104 -19.49 7.06 -1.13
N ARG A 105 -19.04 7.89 -0.18
CA ARG A 105 -19.61 7.99 1.17
C ARG A 105 -20.82 8.93 1.29
N GLU A 106 -21.33 9.47 0.20
CA GLU A 106 -22.49 10.36 0.23
C GLU A 106 -23.73 9.70 0.87
N GLN A 107 -23.90 8.40 0.67
CA GLN A 107 -25.05 7.62 1.15
C GLN A 107 -24.68 6.57 2.21
N ARG A 108 -23.40 6.38 2.51
CA ARG A 108 -22.90 5.32 3.39
C ARG A 108 -21.77 5.83 4.27
N ASP A 109 -21.75 5.38 5.50
CA ASP A 109 -20.61 5.58 6.38
C ASP A 109 -19.38 4.87 5.81
N LEU A 110 -18.19 5.43 6.11
CA LEU A 110 -16.92 4.83 5.81
C LEU A 110 -16.31 4.32 7.12
N VAL A 111 -16.18 3.01 7.25
CA VAL A 111 -15.66 2.37 8.46
C VAL A 111 -14.21 1.97 8.24
N LEU A 112 -13.30 2.67 8.90
CA LEU A 112 -11.86 2.48 8.81
C LEU A 112 -11.41 1.67 10.02
N ILE A 113 -10.79 0.52 9.77
CA ILE A 113 -10.35 -0.42 10.81
C ILE A 113 -8.85 -0.61 10.66
N ASP A 114 -8.09 -0.32 11.70
CA ASP A 114 -6.71 -0.76 11.76
C ASP A 114 -6.69 -2.27 12.02
N GLN A 115 -6.17 -3.02 11.04
CA GLN A 115 -5.94 -4.45 11.21
C GLN A 115 -5.00 -4.68 12.40
N ARG A 116 -5.13 -5.84 13.10
CA ARG A 116 -4.18 -6.21 14.16
C ARG A 116 -2.73 -5.98 13.73
N GLY A 117 -1.94 -5.37 14.58
CA GLY A 117 -0.54 -5.06 14.32
C GLY A 117 -0.29 -3.81 13.46
N THR A 118 -1.34 -3.10 13.02
CA THR A 118 -1.21 -1.87 12.23
C THR A 118 -1.67 -0.65 13.02
N GLY A 119 -1.28 0.55 12.59
CA GLY A 119 -1.65 1.80 13.26
C GLY A 119 -1.42 1.72 14.76
N THR A 120 -2.47 2.01 15.53
CA THR A 120 -2.46 1.87 16.99
C THR A 120 -3.09 0.56 17.49
N SER A 121 -3.48 -0.36 16.59
CA SER A 121 -4.04 -1.69 16.92
C SER A 121 -2.94 -2.70 17.27
N ASN A 122 -2.19 -2.45 18.35
CA ASN A 122 -0.96 -3.15 18.73
C ASN A 122 0.10 -3.08 17.62
N GLY A 123 0.38 -1.86 17.12
CA GLY A 123 1.23 -1.61 15.95
C GLY A 123 2.60 -2.27 16.05
N LEU A 124 2.92 -3.13 15.11
CA LEU A 124 4.18 -3.85 15.04
C LEU A 124 5.19 -3.07 14.18
N TRP A 125 5.50 -1.85 14.66
CA TRP A 125 6.39 -0.90 13.98
C TRP A 125 7.85 -1.18 14.28
N CYS A 126 8.69 -1.22 13.23
CA CYS A 126 10.13 -1.19 13.40
C CYS A 126 10.64 0.26 13.45
N PRO A 127 11.70 0.54 14.21
CA PRO A 127 12.33 1.85 14.20
C PRO A 127 12.76 2.26 12.78
N PRO A 128 12.45 3.48 12.32
CA PRO A 128 12.85 3.95 11.00
C PRO A 128 14.38 4.09 10.89
N ALA A 129 14.88 4.11 9.66
CA ALA A 129 16.28 4.40 9.40
C ALA A 129 16.63 5.83 9.84
N THR A 130 17.75 6.02 10.55
CA THR A 130 18.14 7.33 11.05
C THR A 130 18.67 8.26 9.95
N THR A 131 19.18 7.71 8.85
CA THR A 131 19.72 8.45 7.71
C THR A 131 19.20 7.90 6.38
N ALA A 132 19.18 8.70 5.32
CA ALA A 132 18.86 8.23 3.98
C ALA A 132 19.90 7.21 3.46
N THR A 133 21.16 7.32 3.89
CA THR A 133 22.22 6.36 3.56
C THR A 133 21.87 4.94 4.05
N ALA A 134 21.19 4.79 5.18
CA ALA A 134 20.79 3.49 5.70
C ALA A 134 19.62 2.84 4.92
N LEU A 135 19.02 3.57 3.98
CA LEU A 135 17.95 3.06 3.10
C LEU A 135 18.49 2.49 1.78
N THR A 136 19.73 2.87 1.39
CA THR A 136 20.33 2.42 0.12
C THR A 136 21.12 1.12 0.30
N GLY A 137 21.29 0.36 -0.78
CA GLY A 137 22.08 -0.87 -0.80
C GLY A 137 21.36 -2.14 -0.35
N ALA A 138 20.34 -2.05 0.52
CA ALA A 138 19.48 -3.15 0.93
C ALA A 138 18.06 -2.64 1.20
N LEU A 139 17.04 -3.38 0.75
CA LEU A 139 15.66 -3.04 1.07
C LEU A 139 15.37 -3.33 2.56
N PHE A 140 15.90 -4.45 3.05
CA PHE A 140 15.77 -4.86 4.44
C PHE A 140 17.15 -5.19 5.03
N ASP A 141 17.59 -4.40 5.97
CA ASP A 141 18.81 -4.71 6.73
C ASP A 141 18.54 -5.83 7.76
N ARG A 142 19.30 -6.91 7.68
CA ARG A 142 19.11 -8.10 8.52
C ARG A 142 19.27 -7.80 10.01
N ALA A 143 20.26 -6.98 10.39
CA ALA A 143 20.51 -6.67 11.80
C ALA A 143 19.37 -5.82 12.37
N ARG A 144 18.91 -4.80 11.62
CA ARG A 144 17.75 -3.98 11.99
C ARG A 144 16.49 -4.82 12.13
N LEU A 145 16.22 -5.75 11.18
CA LEU A 145 15.07 -6.64 11.26
C LEU A 145 15.13 -7.58 12.47
N THR A 146 16.32 -8.12 12.76
CA THR A 146 16.51 -9.00 13.94
C THR A 146 16.24 -8.21 15.22
N ALA A 147 16.81 -7.02 15.37
CA ALA A 147 16.58 -6.16 16.54
C ALA A 147 15.10 -5.76 16.68
N CYS A 148 14.45 -5.44 15.57
CA CYS A 148 13.02 -5.12 15.55
C CYS A 148 12.18 -6.32 16.00
N ARG A 149 12.40 -7.50 15.41
CA ARG A 149 11.71 -8.73 15.81
C ARG A 149 11.85 -8.99 17.32
N ASP A 150 13.07 -8.91 17.84
CA ASP A 150 13.35 -9.18 19.25
C ASP A 150 12.64 -8.20 20.19
N ALA A 151 12.58 -6.93 19.81
CA ALA A 151 11.84 -5.90 20.53
C ALA A 151 10.32 -6.17 20.50
N LEU A 152 9.77 -6.48 19.33
CA LEU A 152 8.33 -6.75 19.17
C LEU A 152 7.90 -8.02 19.89
N ALA A 153 8.74 -9.07 19.90
CA ALA A 153 8.45 -10.33 20.57
C ALA A 153 8.30 -10.21 22.10
N GLN A 154 8.77 -9.09 22.70
CA GLN A 154 8.56 -8.86 24.15
C GLN A 154 7.09 -8.59 24.48
N HIS A 155 6.28 -8.14 23.55
CA HIS A 155 4.90 -7.71 23.80
C HIS A 155 3.88 -8.25 22.78
N ALA A 156 4.30 -9.06 21.80
CA ALA A 156 3.43 -9.65 20.79
C ALA A 156 3.85 -11.10 20.46
N ASP A 157 2.90 -11.96 20.19
CA ASP A 157 3.15 -13.25 19.52
C ASP A 157 3.11 -13.00 18.00
N LEU A 158 4.27 -12.83 17.41
CA LEU A 158 4.40 -12.44 15.99
C LEU A 158 3.83 -13.50 15.01
N THR A 159 3.47 -14.69 15.49
CA THR A 159 2.81 -15.72 14.67
C THR A 159 1.30 -15.52 14.56
N GLN A 160 0.71 -14.57 15.31
CA GLN A 160 -0.74 -14.33 15.36
C GLN A 160 -1.21 -13.22 14.39
N TYR A 161 -0.33 -12.69 13.54
CA TYR A 161 -0.64 -11.56 12.67
C TYR A 161 -0.76 -12.00 11.21
N THR A 162 -1.72 -12.91 10.95
CA THR A 162 -2.02 -13.49 9.64
C THR A 162 -3.34 -12.98 9.07
N THR A 163 -3.53 -13.14 7.76
CA THR A 163 -4.75 -12.72 7.05
C THR A 163 -6.00 -13.43 7.59
N THR A 164 -5.90 -14.74 7.88
CA THR A 164 -7.03 -15.52 8.39
C THR A 164 -7.49 -15.06 9.78
N ILE A 165 -6.54 -14.70 10.65
CA ILE A 165 -6.88 -14.21 11.99
C ILE A 165 -7.44 -12.80 11.90
N ALA A 166 -6.84 -11.95 11.07
CA ALA A 166 -7.37 -10.61 10.83
C ALA A 166 -8.81 -10.61 10.31
N ALA A 167 -9.17 -11.55 9.42
CA ALA A 167 -10.54 -11.68 8.94
C ALA A 167 -11.55 -11.94 10.07
N ARG A 168 -11.18 -12.74 11.09
CA ARG A 168 -12.01 -12.96 12.28
C ARG A 168 -12.18 -11.70 13.12
N ASP A 169 -11.14 -10.87 13.19
CA ASP A 169 -11.23 -9.59 13.90
C ASP A 169 -12.26 -8.65 13.26
N TYR A 170 -12.34 -8.63 11.93
CA TYR A 170 -13.34 -7.83 11.22
C TYR A 170 -14.77 -8.28 11.56
N ALA A 171 -15.02 -9.59 11.75
CA ALA A 171 -16.32 -10.06 12.22
C ALA A 171 -16.68 -9.47 13.58
N ASN A 172 -15.73 -9.49 14.54
CA ASN A 172 -15.94 -8.90 15.87
C ASN A 172 -16.22 -7.39 15.79
N VAL A 173 -15.54 -6.66 14.89
CA VAL A 173 -15.81 -5.23 14.67
C VAL A 173 -17.20 -5.01 14.09
N PHE A 174 -17.64 -5.80 13.12
CA PHE A 174 -18.99 -5.68 12.53
C PHE A 174 -20.07 -5.96 13.57
N ASP A 175 -19.88 -6.94 14.44
CA ASP A 175 -20.80 -7.27 15.52
C ASP A 175 -20.87 -6.14 16.56
N HIS A 176 -19.71 -5.61 16.96
CA HIS A 176 -19.62 -4.48 17.92
C HIS A 176 -20.34 -3.23 17.40
N LEU A 177 -20.22 -2.94 16.10
CA LEU A 177 -20.85 -1.79 15.45
C LEU A 177 -22.32 -2.06 15.05
N GLY A 178 -22.80 -3.30 15.16
CA GLY A 178 -24.17 -3.70 14.80
C GLY A 178 -24.45 -3.76 13.30
N TYR A 179 -23.44 -3.75 12.45
CA TYR A 179 -23.61 -3.88 11.01
C TYR A 179 -23.95 -5.32 10.61
N LYS A 180 -25.09 -5.52 9.97
CA LYS A 180 -25.49 -6.85 9.46
C LYS A 180 -24.73 -7.22 8.20
N THR A 181 -24.61 -6.26 7.27
CA THR A 181 -23.89 -6.42 6.02
C THR A 181 -23.06 -5.18 5.73
N VAL A 182 -21.94 -5.35 5.01
CA VAL A 182 -21.02 -4.29 4.64
C VAL A 182 -20.63 -4.36 3.16
N ASN A 183 -20.13 -3.26 2.62
CA ASN A 183 -19.50 -3.21 1.29
C ASN A 183 -17.98 -3.12 1.47
N VAL A 184 -17.27 -4.16 1.06
CA VAL A 184 -15.81 -4.24 1.22
C VAL A 184 -15.11 -3.74 -0.03
N ILE A 185 -14.06 -2.93 0.15
CA ILE A 185 -13.18 -2.46 -0.94
C ILE A 185 -11.73 -2.74 -0.54
N GLY A 186 -11.16 -3.81 -1.10
CA GLY A 186 -9.75 -4.18 -0.88
C GLY A 186 -8.85 -3.60 -1.97
N VAL A 187 -7.65 -3.16 -1.58
CA VAL A 187 -6.59 -2.71 -2.50
C VAL A 187 -5.31 -3.49 -2.21
N SER A 188 -4.66 -4.04 -3.25
CA SER A 188 -3.40 -4.78 -3.10
C SER A 188 -3.56 -5.95 -2.11
N TYR A 189 -2.75 -6.05 -1.05
CA TYR A 189 -2.94 -7.05 0.01
C TYR A 189 -4.37 -7.02 0.60
N GLY A 190 -5.01 -5.86 0.70
CA GLY A 190 -6.41 -5.76 1.15
C GLY A 190 -7.39 -6.58 0.31
N THR A 191 -7.04 -6.93 -0.93
CA THR A 191 -7.85 -7.84 -1.75
C THR A 191 -7.77 -9.29 -1.27
N ARG A 192 -6.59 -9.73 -0.79
CA ARG A 192 -6.42 -11.05 -0.14
C ARG A 192 -7.27 -11.15 1.12
N LEU A 193 -7.22 -10.10 1.95
CA LEU A 193 -8.08 -10.03 3.14
C LEU A 193 -9.58 -10.01 2.74
N GLY A 194 -9.95 -9.26 1.69
CA GLY A 194 -11.32 -9.25 1.16
C GLY A 194 -11.81 -10.62 0.67
N LEU A 195 -10.95 -11.37 0.01
CA LEU A 195 -11.22 -12.75 -0.41
C LEU A 195 -11.36 -13.67 0.81
N GLU A 196 -10.55 -13.50 1.84
CA GLU A 196 -10.67 -14.26 3.07
C GLU A 196 -11.96 -13.92 3.85
N LEU A 197 -12.39 -12.66 3.84
CA LEU A 197 -13.68 -12.25 4.41
C LEU A 197 -14.86 -12.97 3.74
N ILE A 198 -14.91 -13.03 2.41
CA ILE A 198 -15.99 -13.76 1.73
C ILE A 198 -15.87 -15.27 1.84
N ARG A 199 -14.71 -15.82 2.17
CA ARG A 199 -14.54 -17.23 2.51
C ARG A 199 -15.13 -17.55 3.87
N GLN A 200 -14.85 -16.70 4.89
CA GLN A 200 -15.26 -16.95 6.27
C GLN A 200 -16.69 -16.50 6.55
N MET A 201 -17.15 -15.41 5.95
CA MET A 201 -18.43 -14.78 6.27
C MET A 201 -19.14 -14.18 5.02
N PRO A 202 -19.43 -14.98 3.99
CA PRO A 202 -20.02 -14.48 2.73
C PRO A 202 -21.32 -13.70 2.96
N ASP A 203 -22.16 -14.10 3.90
CA ASP A 203 -23.45 -13.48 4.19
C ASP A 203 -23.35 -12.10 4.83
N ARG A 204 -22.17 -11.74 5.35
CA ARG A 204 -21.87 -10.42 5.92
C ARG A 204 -21.39 -9.42 4.86
N ILE A 205 -21.05 -9.89 3.65
CA ILE A 205 -20.47 -9.05 2.60
C ILE A 205 -21.52 -8.86 1.48
N ARG A 206 -22.10 -7.64 1.43
CA ARG A 206 -23.08 -7.29 0.41
C ARG A 206 -22.44 -7.11 -0.98
N THR A 207 -21.27 -6.45 -1.03
CA THR A 207 -20.46 -6.30 -2.26
C THR A 207 -18.99 -6.37 -1.92
N LEU A 208 -18.18 -6.90 -2.84
CA LEU A 208 -16.73 -6.91 -2.76
C LEU A 208 -16.13 -6.19 -3.97
N THR A 209 -15.28 -5.22 -3.73
CA THR A 209 -14.43 -4.62 -4.77
C THR A 209 -12.98 -5.02 -4.52
N LEU A 210 -12.32 -5.54 -5.55
CA LEU A 210 -10.94 -5.98 -5.54
C LEU A 210 -10.14 -5.13 -6.54
N ASP A 211 -9.27 -4.25 -6.04
CA ASP A 211 -8.43 -3.39 -6.88
C ASP A 211 -6.96 -3.79 -6.72
N ALA A 212 -6.28 -4.12 -7.81
CA ALA A 212 -4.91 -4.63 -7.80
C ALA A 212 -4.80 -5.97 -7.03
N VAL A 213 -5.36 -7.03 -7.58
CA VAL A 213 -5.72 -8.28 -6.89
C VAL A 213 -4.52 -9.13 -6.52
N ALA A 214 -4.39 -9.46 -5.23
CA ALA A 214 -3.42 -10.43 -4.69
C ALA A 214 -4.17 -11.66 -4.14
N PRO A 215 -4.46 -12.70 -4.95
CA PRO A 215 -5.18 -13.87 -4.48
C PRO A 215 -4.36 -14.69 -3.44
N PRO A 216 -5.00 -15.55 -2.65
CA PRO A 216 -4.32 -16.33 -1.61
C PRO A 216 -3.23 -17.28 -2.14
N ASP A 217 -3.40 -17.80 -3.36
CA ASP A 217 -2.44 -18.68 -4.03
C ASP A 217 -1.30 -17.93 -4.74
N PHE A 218 -1.35 -16.62 -4.80
CA PHE A 218 -0.34 -15.78 -5.42
C PHE A 218 0.84 -15.56 -4.47
N SER A 219 1.96 -16.22 -4.74
CA SER A 219 3.23 -15.96 -4.07
C SER A 219 3.99 -14.90 -4.86
N TRP A 220 3.78 -13.63 -4.49
CA TRP A 220 4.34 -12.49 -5.21
C TRP A 220 5.86 -12.58 -5.50
N PRO A 221 6.73 -13.06 -4.58
CA PRO A 221 8.16 -13.17 -4.87
C PRO A 221 8.49 -14.07 -6.07
N THR A 222 7.63 -15.04 -6.39
CA THR A 222 7.85 -15.99 -7.50
C THR A 222 7.94 -15.29 -8.86
N THR A 223 7.08 -14.31 -9.11
CA THR A 223 6.97 -13.68 -10.44
C THR A 223 7.27 -12.18 -10.43
N GLY A 224 7.60 -11.61 -9.28
CA GLY A 224 7.70 -10.16 -9.09
C GLY A 224 8.68 -9.45 -10.03
N ALA A 225 9.82 -10.08 -10.35
CA ALA A 225 10.79 -9.50 -11.29
C ALA A 225 10.24 -9.46 -12.72
N ARG A 226 9.69 -10.57 -13.21
CA ARG A 226 9.06 -10.67 -14.53
C ARG A 226 7.89 -9.70 -14.68
N ASP A 227 7.06 -9.58 -13.67
CA ASP A 227 5.87 -8.73 -13.71
C ASP A 227 6.24 -7.25 -13.76
N ALA A 228 7.24 -6.85 -13.00
CA ALA A 228 7.73 -5.47 -13.04
C ALA A 228 8.48 -5.16 -14.35
N GLU A 229 9.21 -6.13 -14.92
CA GLU A 229 9.83 -5.97 -16.24
C GLU A 229 8.77 -5.81 -17.33
N ALA A 230 7.71 -6.63 -17.31
CA ALA A 230 6.58 -6.52 -18.23
C ALA A 230 5.85 -5.17 -18.12
N ALA A 231 5.69 -4.64 -16.90
CA ALA A 231 5.11 -3.33 -16.68
C ALA A 231 5.99 -2.20 -17.26
N LEU A 232 7.32 -2.30 -17.08
CA LEU A 232 8.28 -1.37 -17.68
C LEU A 232 8.22 -1.44 -19.22
N ASP A 233 8.23 -2.63 -19.80
CA ASP A 233 8.12 -2.81 -21.25
C ASP A 233 6.81 -2.27 -21.80
N ALA A 234 5.69 -2.43 -21.09
CA ALA A 234 4.41 -1.84 -21.46
C ALA A 234 4.49 -0.30 -21.47
N LEU A 235 5.13 0.33 -20.48
CA LEU A 235 5.35 1.76 -20.44
C LEU A 235 6.22 2.24 -21.61
N LEU A 236 7.30 1.51 -21.93
CA LEU A 236 8.20 1.82 -23.04
C LEU A 236 7.47 1.75 -24.39
N ASN A 237 6.62 0.75 -24.57
CA ASN A 237 5.81 0.60 -25.75
C ASN A 237 4.77 1.73 -25.88
N ASP A 238 4.16 2.15 -24.76
CA ASP A 238 3.23 3.27 -24.75
C ASP A 238 3.95 4.58 -25.12
N CYS A 239 5.13 4.85 -24.56
CA CYS A 239 5.94 6.02 -24.93
C CYS A 239 6.34 5.99 -26.41
N SER A 240 6.68 4.83 -26.97
CA SER A 240 7.05 4.72 -28.39
C SER A 240 5.88 4.98 -29.36
N ARG A 241 4.64 4.80 -28.91
CA ARG A 241 3.41 5.10 -29.68
C ARG A 241 2.91 6.53 -29.47
N ASP A 242 3.27 7.15 -28.37
CA ASP A 242 2.96 8.53 -28.07
C ASP A 242 3.92 9.45 -28.85
N GLU A 243 3.41 10.26 -29.77
CA GLU A 243 4.21 11.10 -30.67
C GLU A 243 5.13 12.05 -29.89
N ALA A 244 4.61 12.70 -28.85
CA ALA A 244 5.36 13.65 -28.05
C ALA A 244 6.45 12.98 -27.21
N CYS A 245 6.13 11.83 -26.61
CA CYS A 245 7.09 11.04 -25.84
C CYS A 245 8.20 10.49 -26.74
N ASN A 246 7.84 9.86 -27.88
CA ASN A 246 8.81 9.29 -28.80
C ASN A 246 9.74 10.35 -29.42
N ALA A 247 9.19 11.51 -29.82
CA ALA A 247 9.99 12.62 -30.33
C ALA A 247 10.96 13.18 -29.26
N THR A 248 10.53 13.21 -27.98
CA THR A 248 11.35 13.72 -26.88
C THR A 248 12.39 12.68 -26.41
N PHE A 249 12.05 11.40 -26.38
CA PHE A 249 12.87 10.30 -25.84
C PHE A 249 13.11 9.15 -26.85
N PRO A 250 13.65 9.42 -28.04
CA PRO A 250 13.74 8.42 -29.12
C PRO A 250 14.69 7.26 -28.79
N ARG A 251 15.53 7.38 -27.76
CA ARG A 251 16.51 6.37 -27.36
C ARG A 251 16.23 5.77 -25.99
N MET A 252 14.99 5.85 -25.48
CA MET A 252 14.65 5.52 -24.10
C MET A 252 15.11 4.11 -23.68
N ARG A 253 14.93 3.08 -24.52
CA ARG A 253 15.43 1.73 -24.23
C ARG A 253 16.95 1.68 -24.04
N ARG A 254 17.69 2.41 -24.88
CA ARG A 254 19.15 2.51 -24.78
C ARG A 254 19.58 3.30 -23.56
N ASP A 255 18.86 4.35 -23.20
CA ASP A 255 19.15 5.18 -22.04
C ASP A 255 18.99 4.37 -20.75
N ILE A 256 17.95 3.53 -20.65
CA ILE A 256 17.76 2.59 -19.54
C ILE A 256 18.93 1.61 -19.45
N GLU A 257 19.29 0.95 -20.58
CA GLU A 257 20.37 -0.02 -20.58
C GLU A 257 21.72 0.63 -20.20
N THR A 258 21.98 1.85 -20.68
CA THR A 258 23.17 2.61 -20.32
C THR A 258 23.21 2.90 -18.82
N ALA A 259 22.06 3.31 -18.23
CA ALA A 259 21.99 3.60 -16.79
C ALA A 259 22.26 2.35 -15.95
N PHE A 260 21.61 1.23 -16.25
CA PHE A 260 21.83 -0.03 -15.54
C PHE A 260 23.25 -0.56 -15.71
N THR A 261 23.79 -0.56 -16.94
CA THR A 261 25.15 -1.04 -17.21
C THR A 261 26.23 -0.26 -16.46
N ARG A 262 26.04 1.07 -16.31
CA ARG A 262 26.96 1.89 -15.52
C ARG A 262 26.94 1.51 -14.04
N LEU A 263 25.76 1.39 -13.43
CA LEU A 263 25.62 1.05 -12.00
C LEU A 263 25.97 -0.41 -11.69
N ARG A 264 25.90 -1.30 -12.68
CA ARG A 264 26.37 -2.67 -12.56
C ARG A 264 27.90 -2.74 -12.37
N ARG A 265 28.63 -1.75 -12.91
CA ARG A 265 30.09 -1.66 -12.76
C ARG A 265 30.47 -1.10 -11.38
N GLU A 266 29.86 0.01 -10.99
CA GLU A 266 30.08 0.62 -9.68
C GLU A 266 28.91 1.53 -9.28
N PRO A 267 28.57 1.61 -7.98
CA PRO A 267 27.63 2.59 -7.46
C PRO A 267 28.16 4.02 -7.65
N VAL A 268 27.24 4.97 -7.82
CA VAL A 268 27.57 6.41 -7.87
C VAL A 268 27.17 7.11 -6.58
N ARG A 269 27.86 8.21 -6.25
CA ARG A 269 27.46 9.11 -5.19
C ARG A 269 26.43 10.11 -5.72
N VAL A 270 25.27 10.20 -5.04
CA VAL A 270 24.19 11.11 -5.43
C VAL A 270 23.80 11.95 -4.22
N SER A 271 23.71 13.27 -4.41
CA SER A 271 23.12 14.16 -3.40
C SER A 271 21.61 14.14 -3.52
N ILE A 272 20.92 13.80 -2.43
CA ILE A 272 19.47 13.83 -2.30
C ILE A 272 19.06 14.74 -1.14
N ARG A 273 17.78 15.07 -1.05
CA ARG A 273 17.23 15.72 0.13
C ARG A 273 16.39 14.71 0.90
N ASP A 274 16.79 14.40 2.15
CA ASP A 274 16.00 13.51 2.99
C ASP A 274 14.64 14.15 3.30
N PRO A 275 13.52 13.52 2.95
CA PRO A 275 12.18 14.10 3.14
C PRO A 275 11.80 14.30 4.60
N ASN A 276 12.38 13.53 5.54
CA ASN A 276 12.09 13.63 6.97
C ASN A 276 12.79 14.83 7.62
N THR A 277 14.03 15.11 7.21
CA THR A 277 14.84 16.18 7.82
C THR A 277 14.92 17.43 6.96
N GLY A 278 14.62 17.33 5.66
CA GLY A 278 14.82 18.38 4.68
C GLY A 278 16.29 18.68 4.36
N GLN A 279 17.24 17.95 4.96
CA GLN A 279 18.69 18.18 4.79
C GLN A 279 19.25 17.42 3.57
N PRO A 280 20.26 17.97 2.90
CA PRO A 280 20.97 17.25 1.86
C PRO A 280 21.81 16.11 2.46
N GLU A 281 21.72 14.92 1.85
CA GLU A 281 22.56 13.77 2.16
C GLU A 281 23.20 13.20 0.90
N SER A 282 24.41 12.66 1.02
CA SER A 282 25.11 11.95 -0.07
C SER A 282 24.94 10.46 0.12
N VAL A 283 24.20 9.80 -0.77
CA VAL A 283 23.94 8.36 -0.72
C VAL A 283 24.72 7.63 -1.80
N ALA A 284 25.11 6.39 -1.53
CA ALA A 284 25.59 5.47 -2.55
C ALA A 284 24.38 4.86 -3.28
N PHE A 285 24.29 5.07 -4.59
CA PHE A 285 23.18 4.61 -5.41
C PHE A 285 23.66 3.58 -6.43
N GLY A 286 23.27 2.34 -6.23
CA GLY A 286 23.69 1.19 -7.02
C GLY A 286 22.62 0.65 -7.95
N GLU A 287 22.94 -0.43 -8.68
CA GLU A 287 22.03 -1.09 -9.61
C GLU A 287 20.72 -1.55 -8.91
N ARG A 288 20.83 -2.12 -7.70
CA ARG A 288 19.70 -2.53 -6.89
C ARG A 288 18.76 -1.36 -6.58
N ASP A 289 19.33 -0.23 -6.16
CA ASP A 289 18.54 0.96 -5.82
C ASP A 289 17.84 1.51 -7.07
N LEU A 290 18.49 1.47 -8.24
CA LEU A 290 17.90 1.83 -9.52
C LEU A 290 16.74 0.89 -9.88
N ALA A 291 16.89 -0.41 -9.66
CA ALA A 291 15.83 -1.40 -9.90
C ALA A 291 14.60 -1.10 -9.02
N TYR A 292 14.82 -0.83 -7.74
CA TYR A 292 13.74 -0.47 -6.81
C TYR A 292 13.10 0.88 -7.12
N ALA A 293 13.89 1.90 -7.48
CA ALA A 293 13.38 3.20 -7.92
C ALA A 293 12.48 3.05 -9.15
N THR A 294 12.93 2.28 -10.13
CA THR A 294 12.19 2.00 -11.38
C THR A 294 10.87 1.31 -11.07
N ARG A 295 10.92 0.19 -10.32
CA ARG A 295 9.71 -0.55 -9.92
C ARG A 295 8.77 0.33 -9.09
N GLY A 296 9.33 1.14 -8.18
CA GLY A 296 8.55 2.05 -7.34
C GLY A 296 7.78 3.08 -8.15
N ALA A 297 8.41 3.68 -9.15
CA ALA A 297 7.77 4.65 -10.04
C ALA A 297 6.63 4.03 -10.87
N LEU A 298 6.73 2.75 -11.23
CA LEU A 298 5.68 2.04 -11.98
C LEU A 298 4.37 1.83 -11.19
N TYR A 299 4.37 2.05 -9.86
CA TYR A 299 3.13 1.95 -9.07
C TYR A 299 2.08 2.98 -9.47
N GLY A 300 2.50 4.19 -9.87
CA GLY A 300 1.58 5.28 -10.13
C GLY A 300 2.07 6.26 -11.21
N ASN A 301 1.69 7.51 -11.05
CA ASN A 301 1.96 8.58 -12.04
C ASN A 301 3.44 8.91 -12.22
N GLU A 302 4.30 8.57 -11.27
CA GLU A 302 5.75 8.72 -11.41
C GLU A 302 6.30 7.95 -12.62
N ALA A 303 5.62 6.87 -13.04
CA ALA A 303 5.95 6.14 -14.26
C ALA A 303 6.06 7.05 -15.50
N LEU A 304 5.23 8.11 -15.56
CA LEU A 304 5.21 9.03 -16.68
C LEU A 304 6.45 9.93 -16.76
N ALA A 305 7.22 10.05 -15.67
CA ALA A 305 8.48 10.79 -15.61
C ALA A 305 9.71 9.91 -15.91
N LEU A 306 9.58 8.58 -15.88
CA LEU A 306 10.68 7.64 -16.09
C LEU A 306 11.47 7.90 -17.39
N PRO A 307 10.86 8.24 -18.55
CA PRO A 307 11.61 8.56 -19.76
C PRO A 307 12.62 9.69 -19.55
N GLY A 308 12.22 10.78 -18.91
CA GLY A 308 13.08 11.92 -18.59
C GLY A 308 14.16 11.57 -17.57
N TRP A 309 13.81 10.79 -16.55
CA TRP A 309 14.76 10.36 -15.52
C TRP A 309 15.85 9.46 -16.09
N PHE A 310 15.50 8.51 -16.96
CA PHE A 310 16.48 7.64 -17.60
C PHE A 310 17.38 8.36 -18.60
N ARG A 311 16.85 9.37 -19.33
CA ARG A 311 17.70 10.21 -20.17
C ARG A 311 18.77 10.94 -19.35
N ARG A 312 18.42 11.47 -18.17
CA ARG A 312 19.37 12.09 -17.23
C ARG A 312 20.36 11.07 -16.69
N ALA A 313 19.89 9.89 -16.26
CA ALA A 313 20.73 8.82 -15.75
C ALA A 313 21.75 8.31 -16.79
N ALA A 314 21.35 8.20 -18.05
CA ALA A 314 22.26 7.87 -19.16
C ALA A 314 23.36 8.91 -19.34
N ALA A 315 23.08 10.19 -19.05
CA ALA A 315 24.06 11.28 -19.03
C ALA A 315 24.89 11.35 -17.73
N GLY A 316 24.59 10.48 -16.73
CA GLY A 316 25.30 10.39 -15.45
C GLY A 316 24.60 11.04 -14.26
N ASP A 317 23.44 11.64 -14.45
CA ASP A 317 22.66 12.29 -13.39
C ASP A 317 21.54 11.35 -12.90
N TYR A 318 21.79 10.68 -11.78
CA TYR A 318 20.84 9.76 -11.14
C TYR A 318 19.98 10.45 -10.07
N THR A 319 20.10 11.76 -9.87
CA THR A 319 19.42 12.50 -8.78
C THR A 319 17.92 12.26 -8.75
N PRO A 320 17.14 12.32 -9.85
CA PRO A 320 15.69 12.10 -9.78
C PRO A 320 15.31 10.68 -9.31
N LEU A 321 16.04 9.67 -9.79
CA LEU A 321 15.79 8.28 -9.45
C LEU A 321 16.17 7.98 -7.99
N ALA A 322 17.32 8.50 -7.52
CA ALA A 322 17.74 8.36 -6.14
C ALA A 322 16.78 9.10 -5.17
N GLN A 323 16.34 10.30 -5.55
CA GLN A 323 15.36 11.04 -4.75
C GLN A 323 14.02 10.30 -4.66
N ALA A 324 13.50 9.80 -5.79
CA ALA A 324 12.25 9.02 -5.82
C ALA A 324 12.37 7.75 -4.98
N TYR A 325 13.51 7.06 -5.04
CA TYR A 325 13.79 5.89 -4.21
C TYR A 325 13.72 6.23 -2.71
N VAL A 326 14.44 7.27 -2.25
CA VAL A 326 14.47 7.66 -0.83
C VAL A 326 13.11 8.13 -0.35
N ASN A 327 12.40 8.95 -1.14
CA ASN A 327 11.05 9.40 -0.81
C ASN A 327 10.11 8.21 -0.58
N ARG A 328 10.17 7.20 -1.47
CA ARG A 328 9.36 6.00 -1.36
C ARG A 328 9.75 5.15 -0.16
N ALA A 329 11.04 4.95 0.08
CA ALA A 329 11.53 4.18 1.23
C ALA A 329 11.06 4.80 2.55
N ARG A 330 11.15 6.13 2.70
CA ARG A 330 10.63 6.87 3.85
C ARG A 330 9.10 6.73 3.97
N GLY A 331 8.39 6.85 2.86
CA GLY A 331 6.92 6.66 2.84
C GLY A 331 6.51 5.24 3.29
N LEU A 332 7.27 4.21 2.90
CA LEU A 332 7.02 2.84 3.35
C LEU A 332 7.31 2.67 4.84
N GLU A 333 8.43 3.21 5.36
CA GLU A 333 8.73 3.18 6.80
C GLU A 333 7.66 3.85 7.64
N ALA A 334 7.03 4.92 7.12
CA ALA A 334 5.97 5.66 7.81
C ALA A 334 4.59 5.00 7.75
N GLN A 335 4.34 4.11 6.77
CA GLN A 335 3.00 3.57 6.51
C GLN A 335 2.89 2.06 6.68
N ILE A 336 4.00 1.33 6.77
CA ILE A 336 4.03 -0.14 6.83
C ILE A 336 4.54 -0.60 8.18
N ALA A 337 3.67 -1.20 8.98
CA ALA A 337 4.07 -1.95 10.16
C ALA A 337 4.81 -3.22 9.70
N LEU A 338 6.16 -3.17 9.73
CA LEU A 338 7.01 -4.24 9.18
C LEU A 338 6.77 -5.58 9.89
N GLY A 339 6.34 -5.57 11.15
CA GLY A 339 6.00 -6.79 11.87
C GLY A 339 4.84 -7.54 11.23
N VAL A 340 3.79 -6.84 10.81
CA VAL A 340 2.68 -7.44 10.05
C VAL A 340 3.13 -7.84 8.66
N HIS A 341 3.92 -6.98 7.99
CA HIS A 341 4.42 -7.24 6.66
C HIS A 341 5.18 -8.58 6.58
N PHE A 342 6.15 -8.78 7.47
CA PHE A 342 6.90 -10.02 7.52
C PHE A 342 6.08 -11.18 8.09
N GLY A 343 5.19 -10.94 9.06
CA GLY A 343 4.26 -11.96 9.57
C GLY A 343 3.46 -12.61 8.44
N VAL A 344 2.90 -11.79 7.55
CA VAL A 344 2.14 -12.26 6.37
C VAL A 344 3.07 -12.90 5.34
N TYR A 345 4.08 -12.18 4.85
CA TYR A 345 4.93 -12.70 3.77
C TYR A 345 5.67 -13.99 4.14
N CYS A 346 6.18 -14.09 5.36
CA CYS A 346 6.94 -15.27 5.79
C CYS A 346 6.06 -16.48 6.06
N ALA A 347 4.77 -16.28 6.37
CA ALA A 347 3.82 -17.36 6.59
C ALA A 347 3.04 -17.73 5.32
N GLU A 348 2.57 -16.72 4.55
CA GLU A 348 1.56 -16.92 3.50
C GLU A 348 2.13 -16.96 2.08
N ASP A 349 3.32 -16.40 1.85
CA ASP A 349 3.94 -16.32 0.50
C ASP A 349 5.21 -17.16 0.39
N LEU A 350 6.21 -16.90 1.24
CA LEU A 350 7.55 -17.45 1.07
C LEU A 350 7.63 -18.99 1.15
N PRO A 351 6.88 -19.67 2.02
CA PRO A 351 6.90 -21.15 2.08
C PRO A 351 6.41 -21.82 0.79
N PHE A 352 5.69 -21.06 -0.04
CA PHE A 352 5.06 -21.54 -1.27
C PHE A 352 5.71 -20.97 -2.53
N VAL A 353 6.87 -20.36 -2.42
CA VAL A 353 7.64 -19.88 -3.57
C VAL A 353 8.22 -21.10 -4.29
N ASP A 354 7.88 -21.23 -5.56
CA ASP A 354 8.64 -22.07 -6.48
C ASP A 354 9.97 -21.37 -6.81
N TRP A 355 11.03 -21.80 -6.12
CA TRP A 355 12.35 -21.16 -6.24
C TRP A 355 12.93 -21.29 -7.64
N ALA A 356 12.72 -22.41 -8.32
CA ALA A 356 13.20 -22.63 -9.68
C ALA A 356 12.45 -21.71 -10.65
N GLU A 357 11.14 -21.57 -10.50
CA GLU A 357 10.36 -20.61 -11.29
C GLU A 357 10.74 -19.16 -10.97
N ALA A 358 10.95 -18.82 -9.72
CA ALA A 358 11.35 -17.47 -9.29
C ALA A 358 12.71 -17.07 -9.87
N GLU A 359 13.66 -17.99 -9.91
CA GLU A 359 14.97 -17.79 -10.54
C GLU A 359 14.82 -17.58 -12.05
N ARG A 360 14.07 -18.45 -12.73
CA ARG A 360 13.79 -18.27 -14.17
C ARG A 360 13.03 -16.98 -14.48
N ALA A 361 12.08 -16.60 -13.62
CA ALA A 361 11.32 -15.36 -13.78
C ALA A 361 12.15 -14.08 -13.56
N ALA A 362 13.23 -14.18 -12.79
CA ALA A 362 14.16 -13.08 -12.55
C ALA A 362 15.27 -12.99 -13.60
N ASP A 363 15.59 -14.11 -14.25
CA ASP A 363 16.67 -14.19 -15.25
C ASP A 363 16.39 -13.27 -16.45
N GLY A 364 17.41 -12.54 -16.88
CA GLY A 364 17.33 -11.60 -17.99
C GLY A 364 16.50 -10.33 -17.72
N THR A 365 15.89 -10.18 -16.52
CA THR A 365 15.20 -8.94 -16.15
C THR A 365 16.15 -7.92 -15.54
N ARG A 366 15.83 -6.61 -15.71
CA ARG A 366 16.59 -5.50 -15.08
C ARG A 366 16.46 -5.48 -13.55
N LEU A 367 15.35 -5.99 -13.05
CA LEU A 367 15.06 -6.05 -11.62
C LEU A 367 15.74 -7.25 -10.94
N GLY A 368 16.15 -8.25 -11.73
CA GLY A 368 16.92 -9.38 -11.24
C GLY A 368 16.29 -10.07 -10.03
N ARG A 369 17.13 -10.72 -9.24
CA ARG A 369 16.73 -11.47 -8.03
C ARG A 369 16.59 -10.60 -6.77
N TYR A 370 16.83 -9.29 -6.86
CA TYR A 370 16.98 -8.44 -5.67
C TYR A 370 15.82 -8.56 -4.67
N LEU A 371 14.58 -8.48 -5.15
CA LEU A 371 13.41 -8.62 -4.29
C LEU A 371 13.30 -10.00 -3.65
N LEU A 372 13.51 -11.04 -4.45
CA LEU A 372 13.44 -12.42 -3.99
C LEU A 372 14.44 -12.67 -2.86
N ASP A 373 15.69 -12.22 -3.04
CA ASP A 373 16.76 -12.37 -2.07
C ASP A 373 16.50 -11.58 -0.78
N GLU A 374 15.95 -10.36 -0.89
CA GLU A 374 15.63 -9.52 0.29
C GLU A 374 14.51 -10.13 1.13
N TYR A 375 13.43 -10.62 0.51
CA TYR A 375 12.37 -11.30 1.26
C TYR A 375 12.83 -12.62 1.88
N ARG A 376 13.67 -13.39 1.19
CA ARG A 376 14.29 -14.60 1.74
C ARG A 376 15.09 -14.28 3.00
N LYS A 377 16.00 -13.29 2.92
CA LYS A 377 16.82 -12.86 4.06
C LYS A 377 15.99 -12.35 5.24
N GLY A 378 14.92 -11.60 4.96
CA GLY A 378 14.01 -11.12 5.99
C GLY A 378 13.27 -12.25 6.70
N CYS A 379 12.76 -13.21 5.94
CA CYS A 379 12.03 -14.34 6.50
C CYS A 379 12.95 -15.40 7.15
N ASP A 380 14.26 -15.38 6.90
CA ASP A 380 15.21 -16.22 7.65
C ASP A 380 15.29 -15.84 9.13
N VAL A 381 14.97 -14.57 9.45
CA VAL A 381 15.01 -14.07 10.84
C VAL A 381 13.61 -13.89 11.45
N TRP A 382 12.54 -13.96 10.66
CA TRP A 382 11.19 -13.71 11.14
C TRP A 382 10.46 -15.02 11.51
N PRO A 383 9.73 -15.08 12.66
CA PRO A 383 8.96 -16.27 13.03
C PRO A 383 7.81 -16.49 12.03
N ARG A 384 7.52 -17.76 11.74
CA ARG A 384 6.50 -18.15 10.77
C ARG A 384 5.29 -18.74 11.47
N ALA A 385 4.11 -18.19 11.16
CA ALA A 385 2.86 -18.83 11.55
C ALA A 385 2.62 -20.09 10.72
N THR A 386 1.92 -21.05 11.29
CA THR A 386 1.38 -22.19 10.54
C THR A 386 0.10 -21.75 9.84
N ILE A 387 0.04 -21.93 8.53
CA ILE A 387 -1.10 -21.58 7.69
C ILE A 387 -1.84 -22.87 7.32
N ASP A 388 -3.16 -22.88 7.49
CA ASP A 388 -4.00 -23.97 7.01
C ASP A 388 -3.90 -24.08 5.48
N ALA A 389 -3.79 -25.31 4.96
CA ALA A 389 -3.65 -25.54 3.52
C ALA A 389 -4.85 -24.98 2.73
N SER A 390 -6.05 -24.93 3.32
CA SER A 390 -7.24 -24.38 2.71
C SER A 390 -7.17 -22.89 2.45
N PHE A 391 -6.30 -22.14 3.18
CA PHE A 391 -6.10 -20.70 2.95
C PHE A 391 -5.69 -20.40 1.50
N ARG A 392 -4.83 -21.25 0.93
CA ARG A 392 -4.34 -21.05 -0.45
C ARG A 392 -5.29 -21.55 -1.53
N ALA A 393 -6.34 -22.27 -1.17
CA ALA A 393 -7.33 -22.71 -2.14
C ALA A 393 -8.04 -21.49 -2.78
N PRO A 394 -8.32 -21.54 -4.09
CA PRO A 394 -9.11 -20.49 -4.76
C PRO A 394 -10.45 -20.27 -4.06
N VAL A 395 -10.80 -19.01 -3.82
CA VAL A 395 -12.05 -18.65 -3.16
C VAL A 395 -13.20 -18.77 -4.16
N GLN A 396 -14.17 -19.61 -3.86
CA GLN A 396 -15.42 -19.75 -4.63
C GLN A 396 -16.54 -18.99 -3.91
N SER A 397 -17.22 -18.09 -4.62
CA SER A 397 -18.29 -17.29 -4.01
C SER A 397 -19.26 -16.76 -5.06
N ASN A 398 -20.51 -16.49 -4.62
CA ASN A 398 -21.54 -15.77 -5.36
C ASN A 398 -21.75 -14.34 -4.85
N VAL A 399 -20.91 -13.84 -3.94
CA VAL A 399 -20.92 -12.44 -3.52
C VAL A 399 -20.66 -11.54 -4.73
N PRO A 400 -21.52 -10.53 -4.98
CA PRO A 400 -21.32 -9.59 -6.08
C PRO A 400 -19.93 -8.94 -5.99
N THR A 401 -19.10 -9.13 -7.03
CA THR A 401 -17.71 -8.69 -7.00
C THR A 401 -17.36 -7.83 -8.22
N LEU A 402 -16.71 -6.69 -7.97
CA LEU A 402 -16.06 -5.87 -8.98
C LEU A 402 -14.55 -6.02 -8.85
N ILE A 403 -13.92 -6.46 -9.94
CA ILE A 403 -12.46 -6.65 -10.03
C ILE A 403 -11.88 -5.52 -10.87
N MET A 404 -10.82 -4.87 -10.39
CA MET A 404 -10.12 -3.79 -11.09
C MET A 404 -8.61 -4.02 -11.04
N GLY A 405 -7.89 -3.52 -12.05
CA GLY A 405 -6.43 -3.55 -12.08
C GLY A 405 -5.87 -2.72 -13.21
N GLY A 406 -4.62 -2.32 -13.10
CA GLY A 406 -3.90 -1.59 -14.14
C GLY A 406 -3.16 -2.53 -15.08
N ARG A 407 -3.15 -2.22 -16.39
CA ARG A 407 -2.39 -3.01 -17.38
C ARG A 407 -0.88 -2.96 -17.13
N ARG A 408 -0.38 -1.87 -16.54
CA ARG A 408 1.04 -1.65 -16.21
C ARG A 408 1.33 -1.89 -14.73
N ASP A 409 0.52 -2.72 -14.04
CA ASP A 409 0.75 -3.03 -12.64
C ASP A 409 2.01 -3.90 -12.46
N PRO A 410 3.06 -3.42 -11.79
CA PRO A 410 4.33 -4.13 -11.60
C PRO A 410 4.29 -5.18 -10.46
N VAL A 411 3.13 -5.36 -9.80
CA VAL A 411 2.99 -6.17 -8.58
C VAL A 411 1.91 -7.23 -8.74
N THR A 412 0.70 -6.76 -9.07
CA THR A 412 -0.50 -7.59 -9.20
C THR A 412 -1.11 -7.37 -10.60
N PRO A 413 -0.46 -7.89 -11.64
CA PRO A 413 -0.88 -7.68 -13.03
C PRO A 413 -2.29 -8.24 -13.30
N PRO A 414 -2.98 -7.84 -14.37
CA PRO A 414 -4.37 -8.21 -14.65
C PRO A 414 -4.66 -9.72 -14.57
N ARG A 415 -3.67 -10.58 -14.90
CA ARG A 415 -3.85 -12.03 -14.83
C ARG A 415 -4.23 -12.56 -13.45
N THR A 416 -3.82 -11.87 -12.36
CA THR A 416 -4.20 -12.26 -10.99
C THR A 416 -5.68 -11.99 -10.73
N GLY A 417 -6.23 -10.89 -11.23
CA GLY A 417 -7.66 -10.60 -11.23
C GLY A 417 -8.46 -11.57 -12.11
N GLU A 418 -7.94 -11.92 -13.28
CA GLU A 418 -8.54 -12.92 -14.17
C GLU A 418 -8.60 -14.32 -13.51
N ALA A 419 -7.58 -14.68 -12.73
CA ALA A 419 -7.58 -15.92 -11.96
C ALA A 419 -8.74 -15.96 -10.95
N VAL A 420 -8.90 -14.90 -10.16
CA VAL A 420 -9.98 -14.79 -9.16
C VAL A 420 -11.36 -14.72 -9.84
N LYS A 421 -11.48 -14.03 -10.96
CA LYS A 421 -12.74 -13.94 -11.73
C LYS A 421 -13.33 -15.31 -12.10
N ARG A 422 -12.47 -16.30 -12.36
CA ARG A 422 -12.92 -17.65 -12.75
C ARG A 422 -13.69 -18.38 -11.64
N THR A 423 -13.49 -18.01 -10.38
CA THR A 423 -14.10 -18.67 -9.23
C THR A 423 -15.19 -17.82 -8.54
N LEU A 424 -15.36 -16.57 -8.95
CA LEU A 424 -16.40 -15.68 -8.46
C LEU A 424 -17.52 -15.56 -9.48
N SER A 425 -18.59 -16.35 -9.30
CA SER A 425 -19.67 -16.52 -10.29
C SER A 425 -20.44 -15.23 -10.63
N ARG A 426 -20.50 -14.27 -9.70
CA ARG A 426 -21.14 -12.96 -9.89
C ARG A 426 -20.10 -11.85 -9.91
N SER A 427 -19.23 -11.82 -10.92
CA SER A 427 -18.18 -10.83 -11.00
C SER A 427 -18.09 -10.12 -12.35
N ALA A 428 -17.63 -8.87 -12.33
CA ALA A 428 -17.19 -8.11 -13.49
C ALA A 428 -15.76 -7.64 -13.30
N MET A 429 -15.02 -7.47 -14.40
CA MET A 429 -13.62 -7.04 -14.36
C MET A 429 -13.39 -5.83 -15.26
N VAL A 430 -12.59 -4.90 -14.76
CA VAL A 430 -12.09 -3.71 -15.47
C VAL A 430 -10.57 -3.73 -15.43
N THR A 431 -9.94 -3.61 -16.60
CA THR A 431 -8.51 -3.36 -16.71
C THR A 431 -8.28 -1.96 -17.26
N TRP A 432 -7.60 -1.12 -16.49
CA TRP A 432 -7.28 0.25 -16.88
C TRP A 432 -6.11 0.26 -17.86
N PRO A 433 -6.25 0.76 -19.11
CA PRO A 433 -5.24 0.64 -20.15
C PRO A 433 -3.86 1.21 -19.79
N ALA A 434 -3.83 2.33 -19.08
CA ALA A 434 -2.58 2.98 -18.62
C ALA A 434 -2.39 2.95 -17.10
N GLY A 435 -3.21 2.18 -16.39
CA GLY A 435 -3.11 2.05 -14.94
C GLY A 435 -1.84 1.33 -14.50
N GLY A 436 -1.24 1.81 -13.41
CA GLY A 436 -0.22 1.12 -12.62
C GLY A 436 -0.84 0.25 -11.54
N HIS A 437 -0.27 0.24 -10.34
CA HIS A 437 -0.80 -0.50 -9.19
C HIS A 437 -2.07 0.17 -8.65
N GLY A 438 -3.21 -0.35 -9.02
CA GLY A 438 -4.51 0.29 -8.91
C GLY A 438 -4.93 0.95 -10.23
N SER A 439 -5.70 2.02 -10.17
CA SER A 439 -6.24 2.75 -11.33
C SER A 439 -5.52 4.07 -11.64
N ASP A 440 -4.34 4.27 -11.07
CA ASP A 440 -3.58 5.50 -11.29
C ASP A 440 -3.03 5.60 -12.71
N GLY A 441 -2.70 6.81 -13.16
CA GLY A 441 -2.18 7.09 -14.50
C GLY A 441 -3.24 7.38 -15.57
N GLN A 442 -4.53 7.43 -15.20
CA GLN A 442 -5.63 7.75 -16.11
C GLN A 442 -6.46 8.95 -15.64
N ARG A 443 -6.99 9.73 -16.59
CA ARG A 443 -7.98 10.79 -16.33
C ARG A 443 -9.38 10.21 -16.12
N THR A 444 -9.48 9.08 -15.42
CA THR A 444 -10.72 8.29 -15.32
C THR A 444 -11.40 8.37 -13.97
N ALA A 445 -11.08 9.37 -13.16
CA ALA A 445 -11.70 9.54 -11.85
C ALA A 445 -13.24 9.51 -11.95
N GLU A 446 -13.84 10.21 -12.91
CA GLU A 446 -15.28 10.22 -13.13
C GLU A 446 -15.82 8.86 -13.57
N CYS A 447 -15.12 8.16 -14.47
CA CYS A 447 -15.48 6.82 -14.91
C CYS A 447 -15.47 5.84 -13.73
N ARG A 448 -14.40 5.84 -12.95
CA ARG A 448 -14.29 5.01 -11.74
C ARG A 448 -15.39 5.31 -10.73
N VAL A 449 -15.65 6.60 -10.47
CA VAL A 449 -16.72 7.03 -9.56
C VAL A 449 -18.08 6.50 -10.04
N ARG A 450 -18.38 6.64 -11.34
CA ARG A 450 -19.65 6.17 -11.92
C ARG A 450 -19.80 4.66 -11.80
N ILE A 451 -18.76 3.88 -12.11
CA ILE A 451 -18.77 2.42 -11.96
C ILE A 451 -18.98 2.03 -10.51
N MET A 452 -18.21 2.59 -9.59
CA MET A 452 -18.28 2.28 -8.16
C MET A 452 -19.62 2.66 -7.54
N ARG A 453 -20.15 3.87 -7.83
CA ARG A 453 -21.46 4.30 -7.34
C ARG A 453 -22.56 3.39 -7.85
N THR A 454 -22.50 2.98 -9.14
CA THR A 454 -23.47 2.03 -9.70
C THR A 454 -23.38 0.69 -9.00
N PHE A 455 -22.17 0.18 -8.77
CA PHE A 455 -21.97 -1.09 -8.10
C PHE A 455 -22.45 -1.08 -6.65
N LEU A 456 -22.06 -0.08 -5.87
CA LEU A 456 -22.53 0.09 -4.48
C LEU A 456 -24.05 0.24 -4.35
N ARG A 457 -24.71 0.85 -5.34
CA ARG A 457 -26.16 0.99 -5.36
C ARG A 457 -26.86 -0.31 -5.72
N THR A 458 -26.42 -1.00 -6.78
CA THR A 458 -27.17 -2.11 -7.39
C THR A 458 -26.76 -3.49 -6.90
N ALA A 459 -25.52 -3.64 -6.38
CA ALA A 459 -24.88 -4.93 -6.10
C ALA A 459 -24.96 -5.89 -7.31
N ASN A 460 -24.95 -5.34 -8.53
CA ASN A 460 -25.07 -6.11 -9.77
C ASN A 460 -23.87 -5.82 -10.70
N PRO A 461 -22.87 -6.71 -10.75
CA PRO A 461 -21.72 -6.53 -11.63
C PRO A 461 -22.08 -6.61 -13.12
N GLY A 462 -23.19 -7.25 -13.50
CA GLY A 462 -23.63 -7.38 -14.90
C GLY A 462 -24.18 -6.09 -15.51
N SER A 463 -24.51 -5.07 -14.71
CA SER A 463 -25.12 -3.81 -15.17
C SER A 463 -24.19 -2.60 -15.08
N LEU A 464 -22.89 -2.81 -14.93
CA LEU A 464 -21.92 -1.73 -14.75
C LEU A 464 -21.58 -1.01 -16.05
N PRO A 465 -21.42 0.34 -16.04
CA PRO A 465 -21.11 1.14 -17.22
C PRO A 465 -19.60 1.06 -17.55
N LEU A 466 -19.11 -0.10 -17.98
CA LEU A 466 -17.68 -0.38 -18.16
C LEU A 466 -17.09 0.22 -19.44
N ALA A 467 -17.88 0.73 -20.38
CA ALA A 467 -17.40 1.26 -21.66
C ALA A 467 -16.37 2.40 -21.48
N CYS A 468 -16.59 3.28 -20.51
CA CYS A 468 -15.68 4.41 -20.25
C CYS A 468 -14.27 3.99 -19.77
N ALA A 469 -14.13 2.79 -19.24
CA ALA A 469 -12.83 2.29 -18.77
C ALA A 469 -11.91 1.84 -19.94
N ARG A 470 -12.46 1.69 -21.14
CA ARG A 470 -11.73 1.31 -22.35
C ARG A 470 -11.28 2.52 -23.18
N ASP A 471 -11.60 3.72 -22.74
CA ASP A 471 -11.24 4.96 -23.42
C ASP A 471 -9.75 5.26 -23.25
N GLU A 472 -8.97 4.98 -24.29
CA GLU A 472 -7.52 5.23 -24.31
C GLU A 472 -7.18 6.74 -24.36
N SER A 473 -8.11 7.60 -24.78
CA SER A 473 -7.91 9.06 -24.79
C SER A 473 -7.83 9.66 -23.38
N ALA A 474 -8.29 8.93 -22.37
CA ALA A 474 -8.22 9.31 -20.97
C ALA A 474 -6.84 9.11 -20.33
N VAL A 475 -5.84 8.64 -21.07
CA VAL A 475 -4.47 8.43 -20.56
C VAL A 475 -3.80 9.77 -20.28
N LEU A 476 -3.12 9.89 -19.13
CA LEU A 476 -2.30 11.06 -18.81
C LEU A 476 -1.07 11.11 -19.73
N PRO A 477 -0.68 12.31 -20.21
CA PRO A 477 0.49 12.45 -21.05
C PRO A 477 1.78 12.17 -20.28
N PHE A 478 2.80 11.71 -21.00
CA PHE A 478 4.14 11.60 -20.44
C PHE A 478 4.70 12.96 -20.04
N ALA A 479 5.52 12.99 -18.98
CA ALA A 479 6.22 14.17 -18.57
C ALA A 479 7.38 14.47 -19.54
N THR A 480 7.10 15.17 -20.63
CA THR A 480 8.09 15.51 -21.66
C THR A 480 8.98 16.69 -21.26
N GLY A 481 8.69 17.38 -20.15
CA GLY A 481 9.43 18.49 -19.53
C GLY A 481 10.15 19.39 -20.53
N ARG A 482 9.54 20.49 -20.92
CA ARG A 482 10.27 21.60 -21.56
C ARG A 482 10.74 22.58 -20.53
#